data_a645d92c56265a3b2e0e2246e13b5289
#
_entry.id   a645d92c56265a3b2e0e2246e13b5289
#
_cell.length_a   1.000
_cell.length_b   1.000
_cell.length_c   1.000
_cell.angle_alpha   90.00
_cell.angle_beta   90.00
_cell.angle_gamma   90.00
#
_symmetry.space_group_name_H-M   'P 1'
#
loop_
_entity.id
_entity.type
_entity.pdbx_description
1 polymer ?
#
loop_
_entity_poly.entity_id
_entity_poly.type
_entity_poly.pdbx_seq_one_letter_code
_entity_poly.pdbx_strand_id
1 'polypeptide(L)'
;MNLWKRMKLAGRVLTRGADGTDMPDGIKPPKRGPATEPLQLSTVFRGVQVLQTAITGLPIVEQRGGRDLPDVSPMVLQPDVSRSRRDFIADIVASLVLDGNAFTRIVRDWKGEIVTCEMLPPQYVTVTDESDDPARPDLRFSYLGHAYTADDVVHSKFLNVPGRLRGLGPISAAREEIDAAQLARDYKARFFTDGSNLNGYLRTTENVTKETAQIAKDAWKSDGTAGDIKVVGKALEYVPLDMKPADLQFLETQKFDTTQIARLLGIPASIMLAAVDGSNLTYSNIEQSWIEFADYTLAAYTGEIEEIFNRLLPRGRTAKFDWDSSQRANMSDRYTAYKTAIEAGFLTVDDVRRKEGLPALGKEEDQ
;
A
#
# COMPACT_ATOMS: atom_id res chain seq x y z
N MET A 1 -24.67 12.21 15.41
CA MET A 1 -25.60 11.89 14.25
C MET A 1 -25.55 10.40 13.97
N ASN A 2 -26.72 9.72 13.87
CA ASN A 2 -26.81 8.22 13.77
C ASN A 2 -26.37 7.77 12.35
N LEU A 3 -25.78 6.60 12.23
CA LEU A 3 -25.27 6.02 10.98
C LEU A 3 -26.31 6.07 9.83
N TRP A 4 -27.57 5.80 10.15
CA TRP A 4 -28.68 5.82 9.19
C TRP A 4 -28.99 7.22 8.63
N LYS A 5 -28.82 8.26 9.46
CA LYS A 5 -28.91 9.66 9.02
C LYS A 5 -27.73 10.07 8.13
N ARG A 6 -26.54 9.55 8.43
CA ARG A 6 -25.33 9.73 7.61
C ARG A 6 -25.49 9.08 6.24
N MET A 7 -25.98 7.83 6.19
CA MET A 7 -26.23 7.13 4.92
C MET A 7 -27.24 7.85 4.03
N LYS A 8 -28.35 8.38 4.61
CA LYS A 8 -29.35 9.16 3.85
C LYS A 8 -28.80 10.50 3.33
N LEU A 9 -27.98 11.18 4.13
CA LEU A 9 -27.36 12.45 3.76
C LEU A 9 -26.25 12.24 2.73
N ALA A 10 -25.40 11.24 2.94
CA ALA A 10 -24.37 10.85 1.96
C ALA A 10 -24.98 10.46 0.62
N GLY A 11 -26.05 9.64 0.62
CA GLY A 11 -26.76 9.30 -0.61
C GLY A 11 -27.29 10.53 -1.36
N ARG A 12 -27.74 11.60 -0.66
CA ARG A 12 -28.18 12.85 -1.29
C ARG A 12 -27.02 13.73 -1.79
N VAL A 13 -25.88 13.70 -1.13
CA VAL A 13 -24.68 14.46 -1.55
C VAL A 13 -23.97 13.74 -2.69
N LEU A 14 -23.84 12.41 -2.59
CA LEU A 14 -23.18 11.57 -3.60
C LEU A 14 -23.98 11.51 -4.91
N THR A 15 -25.32 11.53 -4.88
CA THR A 15 -26.15 11.56 -6.09
C THR A 15 -26.08 12.89 -6.86
N ARG A 16 -25.56 13.96 -6.27
CA ARG A 16 -25.34 15.24 -6.98
C ARG A 16 -23.96 15.34 -7.66
N GLY A 17 -23.03 14.41 -7.41
CA GLY A 17 -21.70 14.40 -7.99
C GLY A 17 -21.16 13.02 -8.37
N ALA A 18 -21.94 11.96 -8.14
CA ALA A 18 -21.54 10.58 -8.38
C ALA A 18 -22.21 9.93 -9.60
N ASP A 19 -22.95 10.68 -10.38
CA ASP A 19 -23.29 10.23 -11.71
C ASP A 19 -22.02 10.24 -12.53
N GLY A 20 -21.45 9.04 -12.74
CA GLY A 20 -20.27 8.83 -13.58
C GLY A 20 -20.42 9.29 -15.04
N THR A 21 -21.38 10.17 -15.29
CA THR A 21 -21.70 10.83 -16.55
C THR A 21 -21.12 12.22 -16.66
N ASP A 22 -20.69 12.87 -15.58
CA ASP A 22 -20.13 14.23 -15.61
C ASP A 22 -18.60 14.27 -15.61
N MET A 23 -17.95 13.32 -16.26
CA MET A 23 -16.57 13.54 -16.70
C MET A 23 -16.61 14.62 -17.80
N PRO A 24 -15.86 15.73 -17.64
CA PRO A 24 -15.73 16.70 -18.72
C PRO A 24 -15.30 15.96 -19.99
N ASP A 25 -15.99 16.20 -21.11
CA ASP A 25 -15.68 15.61 -22.41
C ASP A 25 -14.18 15.78 -22.72
N GLY A 26 -13.43 14.69 -22.74
CA GLY A 26 -12.00 14.68 -23.05
C GLY A 26 -11.09 14.12 -21.96
N ILE A 27 -11.52 13.96 -20.71
CA ILE A 27 -10.72 13.29 -19.68
C ILE A 27 -10.94 11.78 -19.79
N LYS A 28 -10.07 11.12 -20.56
CA LYS A 28 -10.01 9.65 -20.50
C LYS A 28 -9.31 9.26 -19.21
N PRO A 29 -9.88 8.35 -18.39
CA PRO A 29 -9.14 7.80 -17.26
C PRO A 29 -7.81 7.26 -17.78
N PRO A 30 -6.68 7.52 -17.10
CA PRO A 30 -5.40 7.00 -17.54
C PRO A 30 -5.53 5.48 -17.68
N LYS A 31 -5.08 4.95 -18.80
CA LYS A 31 -4.98 3.51 -19.01
C LYS A 31 -4.09 2.96 -17.91
N ARG A 32 -4.63 2.08 -17.06
CA ARG A 32 -3.97 1.45 -15.90
C ARG A 32 -2.98 2.39 -15.21
N GLY A 33 -3.35 2.92 -14.06
CA GLY A 33 -2.48 3.81 -13.31
C GLY A 33 -1.12 3.16 -13.04
N PRO A 34 -0.02 3.93 -13.06
CA PRO A 34 1.32 3.43 -12.79
C PRO A 34 1.45 2.73 -11.41
N ALA A 35 0.49 2.94 -10.52
CA ALA A 35 0.49 2.39 -9.18
C ALA A 35 0.20 0.87 -9.09
N THR A 36 -0.42 0.26 -10.11
CA THR A 36 -0.78 -1.18 -10.04
C THR A 36 0.27 -2.10 -10.64
N GLU A 37 1.14 -1.61 -11.52
CA GLU A 37 2.18 -2.43 -12.14
C GLU A 37 3.20 -2.98 -11.14
N PRO A 38 3.69 -2.24 -10.12
CA PRO A 38 4.58 -2.78 -9.09
C PRO A 38 4.01 -3.98 -8.34
N LEU A 39 2.68 -4.05 -8.15
CA LEU A 39 2.00 -5.16 -7.49
C LEU A 39 2.06 -6.48 -8.29
N GLN A 40 2.50 -6.47 -9.53
CA GLN A 40 2.76 -7.68 -10.30
C GLN A 40 4.03 -8.42 -9.82
N LEU A 41 4.90 -7.77 -9.06
CA LEU A 41 5.98 -8.42 -8.34
C LEU A 41 5.43 -9.02 -7.04
N SER A 42 5.56 -10.35 -6.89
CA SER A 42 5.03 -11.08 -5.74
C SER A 42 5.54 -10.57 -4.40
N THR A 43 6.79 -10.11 -4.36
CA THR A 43 7.42 -9.53 -3.18
C THR A 43 6.83 -8.18 -2.79
N VAL A 44 6.55 -7.32 -3.77
CA VAL A 44 5.85 -6.03 -3.54
C VAL A 44 4.43 -6.28 -3.08
N PHE A 45 3.70 -7.19 -3.77
CA PHE A 45 2.35 -7.58 -3.37
C PHE A 45 2.31 -8.06 -1.92
N ARG A 46 3.24 -8.97 -1.56
CA ARG A 46 3.34 -9.49 -0.18
C ARG A 46 3.62 -8.37 0.83
N GLY A 47 4.53 -7.45 0.52
CA GLY A 47 4.84 -6.34 1.40
C GLY A 47 3.65 -5.43 1.66
N VAL A 48 2.93 -5.04 0.60
CA VAL A 48 1.69 -4.24 0.73
C VAL A 48 0.64 -4.99 1.55
N GLN A 49 0.46 -6.29 1.29
CA GLN A 49 -0.47 -7.13 2.04
C GLN A 49 -0.14 -7.19 3.53
N VAL A 50 1.16 -7.34 3.88
CA VAL A 50 1.61 -7.37 5.29
C VAL A 50 1.26 -6.06 5.98
N LEU A 51 1.61 -4.91 5.38
CA LEU A 51 1.33 -3.59 5.94
C LEU A 51 -0.17 -3.35 6.12
N GLN A 52 -0.99 -3.65 5.10
CA GLN A 52 -2.44 -3.53 5.20
C GLN A 52 -3.00 -4.42 6.30
N THR A 53 -2.58 -5.68 6.37
CA THR A 53 -3.09 -6.63 7.37
C THR A 53 -2.71 -6.21 8.78
N ALA A 54 -1.46 -5.79 8.99
CA ALA A 54 -0.98 -5.36 10.30
C ALA A 54 -1.76 -4.14 10.79
N ILE A 55 -1.92 -3.10 9.96
CA ILE A 55 -2.56 -1.84 10.36
C ILE A 55 -4.08 -1.98 10.49
N THR A 56 -4.75 -2.66 9.53
CA THR A 56 -6.21 -2.83 9.59
C THR A 56 -6.68 -3.73 10.72
N GLY A 57 -5.79 -4.53 11.28
CA GLY A 57 -6.05 -5.39 12.45
C GLY A 57 -5.97 -4.65 13.79
N LEU A 58 -5.37 -3.45 13.82
CA LEU A 58 -5.23 -2.67 15.04
C LEU A 58 -6.58 -2.05 15.45
N PRO A 59 -6.99 -2.15 16.72
CA PRO A 59 -8.11 -1.39 17.24
C PRO A 59 -7.80 0.11 17.24
N ILE A 60 -8.85 0.92 17.11
CA ILE A 60 -8.76 2.38 17.26
C ILE A 60 -9.61 2.78 18.46
N VAL A 61 -9.00 3.51 19.38
CA VAL A 61 -9.64 4.12 20.55
C VAL A 61 -9.80 5.61 20.33
N GLU A 62 -10.86 6.18 20.88
CA GLU A 62 -11.09 7.63 20.89
C GLU A 62 -10.75 8.15 22.27
N GLN A 63 -9.97 9.24 22.32
CA GLN A 63 -9.48 9.85 23.56
C GLN A 63 -9.99 11.26 23.72
N ARG A 64 -10.16 11.69 24.97
CA ARG A 64 -10.39 13.08 25.35
C ARG A 64 -9.53 13.45 26.56
N GLY A 65 -8.65 14.43 26.37
CA GLY A 65 -7.72 14.82 27.43
C GLY A 65 -6.79 13.69 27.89
N GLY A 66 -6.38 12.81 26.99
CA GLY A 66 -5.49 11.66 27.26
C GLY A 66 -6.18 10.47 27.94
N ARG A 67 -7.50 10.47 28.04
CA ARG A 67 -8.28 9.33 28.59
C ARG A 67 -9.13 8.71 27.49
N ASP A 68 -9.15 7.38 27.44
CA ASP A 68 -9.97 6.62 26.50
C ASP A 68 -11.46 6.85 26.80
N LEU A 69 -12.21 7.04 25.73
CA LEU A 69 -13.67 7.14 25.81
C LEU A 69 -14.28 5.74 25.70
N PRO A 70 -15.35 5.47 26.47
CA PRO A 70 -16.02 4.17 26.43
C PRO A 70 -16.68 3.90 25.07
N ASP A 71 -17.12 4.98 24.39
CA ASP A 71 -17.82 4.88 23.12
C ASP A 71 -17.03 5.58 22.03
N VAL A 72 -16.77 4.85 20.95
CA VAL A 72 -16.11 5.37 19.75
C VAL A 72 -17.14 6.00 18.81
N SER A 73 -16.85 7.17 18.27
CA SER A 73 -17.79 7.89 17.40
C SER A 73 -18.07 7.15 16.10
N PRO A 74 -19.28 7.34 15.50
CA PRO A 74 -19.61 6.73 14.21
C PRO A 74 -18.62 7.10 13.09
N MET A 75 -17.95 8.25 13.17
CA MET A 75 -16.93 8.66 12.19
C MET A 75 -15.67 7.81 12.24
N VAL A 76 -15.31 7.30 13.42
CA VAL A 76 -14.17 6.38 13.58
C VAL A 76 -14.58 4.94 13.27
N LEU A 77 -15.81 4.54 13.63
CA LEU A 77 -16.31 3.19 13.35
C LEU A 77 -16.52 2.94 11.85
N GLN A 78 -17.07 3.92 11.15
CA GLN A 78 -17.31 3.87 9.72
C GLN A 78 -17.14 5.26 9.10
N PRO A 79 -15.90 5.62 8.73
CA PRO A 79 -15.60 6.94 8.15
C PRO A 79 -16.26 7.13 6.79
N ASP A 80 -16.24 6.11 5.94
CA ASP A 80 -16.91 6.08 4.64
C ASP A 80 -18.19 5.25 4.75
N VAL A 81 -19.34 5.84 4.39
CA VAL A 81 -20.65 5.16 4.49
C VAL A 81 -20.83 4.07 3.44
N SER A 82 -20.01 4.08 2.37
CA SER A 82 -20.11 3.14 1.24
C SER A 82 -19.27 1.88 1.44
N ARG A 83 -18.31 1.88 2.40
CA ARG A 83 -17.37 0.78 2.61
C ARG A 83 -17.05 0.56 4.08
N SER A 84 -16.40 -0.55 4.39
CA SER A 84 -15.95 -0.85 5.75
C SER A 84 -14.80 0.06 6.18
N ARG A 85 -14.65 0.27 7.52
CA ARG A 85 -13.46 0.94 8.06
C ARG A 85 -12.17 0.25 7.63
N ARG A 86 -12.17 -1.07 7.58
CA ARG A 86 -11.02 -1.88 7.18
C ARG A 86 -10.59 -1.55 5.74
N ASP A 87 -11.53 -1.50 4.81
CA ASP A 87 -11.24 -1.18 3.41
C ASP A 87 -10.77 0.26 3.26
N PHE A 88 -11.35 1.18 4.02
CA PHE A 88 -10.95 2.59 4.05
C PHE A 88 -9.48 2.74 4.50
N ILE A 89 -9.09 2.09 5.60
CA ILE A 89 -7.70 2.10 6.09
C ILE A 89 -6.77 1.40 5.11
N ALA A 90 -7.19 0.26 4.53
CA ALA A 90 -6.39 -0.46 3.55
C ALA A 90 -6.06 0.38 2.31
N ASP A 91 -7.02 1.18 1.84
CA ASP A 91 -6.81 2.10 0.71
C ASP A 91 -5.81 3.22 1.05
N ILE A 92 -5.85 3.76 2.28
CA ILE A 92 -4.88 4.75 2.75
C ILE A 92 -3.47 4.14 2.75
N VAL A 93 -3.31 2.96 3.36
CA VAL A 93 -2.03 2.27 3.44
C VAL A 93 -1.48 1.98 2.04
N ALA A 94 -2.30 1.44 1.13
CA ALA A 94 -1.89 1.17 -0.24
C ALA A 94 -1.46 2.44 -0.96
N SER A 95 -2.19 3.54 -0.80
CA SER A 95 -1.89 4.83 -1.41
C SER A 95 -0.56 5.40 -0.89
N LEU A 96 -0.31 5.32 0.41
CA LEU A 96 0.95 5.76 1.02
C LEU A 96 2.13 4.89 0.60
N VAL A 97 1.96 3.57 0.49
CA VAL A 97 3.03 2.66 0.06
C VAL A 97 3.37 2.86 -1.41
N LEU A 98 2.36 2.90 -2.29
CA LEU A 98 2.55 2.87 -3.74
C LEU A 98 2.89 4.25 -4.33
N ASP A 99 2.20 5.29 -3.87
CA ASP A 99 2.34 6.66 -4.37
C ASP A 99 3.09 7.58 -3.39
N GLY A 100 2.92 7.35 -2.09
CA GLY A 100 3.43 8.23 -1.02
C GLY A 100 2.45 9.31 -0.60
N ASN A 101 1.24 9.31 -1.15
CA ASN A 101 0.21 10.29 -0.85
C ASN A 101 -1.14 9.58 -0.70
N ALA A 102 -1.91 10.02 0.28
CA ALA A 102 -3.31 9.64 0.42
C ALA A 102 -4.16 10.91 0.50
N PHE A 103 -5.25 10.94 -0.24
CA PHE A 103 -6.15 12.08 -0.29
C PHE A 103 -7.53 11.64 0.19
N THR A 104 -7.95 12.19 1.32
CA THR A 104 -9.25 11.90 1.92
C THR A 104 -10.14 13.11 1.80
N ARG A 105 -11.15 13.04 0.95
CA ARG A 105 -12.15 14.08 0.81
C ARG A 105 -13.15 14.02 1.95
N ILE A 106 -13.39 15.17 2.59
CA ILE A 106 -14.41 15.35 3.63
C ILE A 106 -15.70 15.83 2.98
N VAL A 107 -16.77 15.09 3.14
CA VAL A 107 -18.10 15.46 2.63
C VAL A 107 -18.94 15.99 3.76
N ARG A 108 -19.43 17.23 3.60
CA ARG A 108 -20.23 17.94 4.58
C ARG A 108 -21.68 18.08 4.12
N ASP A 109 -22.58 18.21 5.08
CA ASP A 109 -23.96 18.56 4.80
C ASP A 109 -24.14 20.06 4.62
N TRP A 110 -25.39 20.49 4.38
CA TRP A 110 -25.75 21.90 4.25
C TRP A 110 -25.57 22.74 5.52
N LYS A 111 -25.35 22.11 6.68
CA LYS A 111 -25.03 22.75 7.95
C LYS A 111 -23.53 22.78 8.22
N GLY A 112 -22.71 22.24 7.32
CA GLY A 112 -21.28 22.12 7.48
C GLY A 112 -20.84 20.95 8.37
N GLU A 113 -21.79 20.07 8.81
CA GLU A 113 -21.44 18.88 9.59
C GLU A 113 -20.85 17.79 8.69
N ILE A 114 -19.81 17.12 9.15
CA ILE A 114 -19.17 16.01 8.42
C ILE A 114 -20.13 14.81 8.37
N VAL A 115 -20.45 14.36 7.18
CA VAL A 115 -21.34 13.23 6.94
C VAL A 115 -20.57 11.94 6.66
N THR A 116 -19.57 12.03 5.79
CA THR A 116 -18.74 10.92 5.36
C THR A 116 -17.42 11.45 4.83
N CYS A 117 -16.46 10.57 4.61
CA CYS A 117 -15.27 10.87 3.83
C CYS A 117 -15.06 9.83 2.73
N GLU A 118 -14.32 10.22 1.72
CA GLU A 118 -14.07 9.41 0.52
C GLU A 118 -12.58 9.43 0.22
N MET A 119 -12.04 8.27 -0.15
CA MET A 119 -10.68 8.18 -0.67
C MET A 119 -10.63 8.59 -2.13
N LEU A 120 -9.80 9.57 -2.45
CA LEU A 120 -9.51 9.97 -3.83
C LEU A 120 -8.25 9.24 -4.28
N PRO A 121 -8.32 8.45 -5.39
CA PRO A 121 -7.14 7.77 -5.91
C PRO A 121 -6.03 8.76 -6.29
N PRO A 122 -4.80 8.61 -5.74
CA PRO A 122 -3.73 9.61 -5.86
C PRO A 122 -3.33 9.96 -7.29
N GLN A 123 -3.45 9.02 -8.23
CA GLN A 123 -3.12 9.21 -9.64
C GLN A 123 -4.03 10.21 -10.37
N TYR A 124 -5.20 10.51 -9.81
CA TYR A 124 -6.14 11.46 -10.39
C TYR A 124 -6.17 12.81 -9.67
N VAL A 125 -5.40 12.95 -8.59
CA VAL A 125 -5.35 14.18 -7.82
C VAL A 125 -4.13 15.00 -8.22
N THR A 126 -4.37 16.23 -8.67
CA THR A 126 -3.32 17.23 -8.89
C THR A 126 -3.28 18.17 -7.68
N VAL A 127 -2.07 18.44 -7.19
CA VAL A 127 -1.84 19.37 -6.09
C VAL A 127 -1.11 20.59 -6.64
N THR A 128 -1.66 21.78 -6.38
CA THR A 128 -1.06 23.06 -6.76
C THR A 128 -0.94 23.95 -5.53
N ASP A 129 0.02 24.86 -5.54
CA ASP A 129 0.17 25.91 -4.54
C ASP A 129 -0.20 27.23 -5.22
N GLU A 130 -1.18 27.93 -4.69
CA GLU A 130 -1.63 29.24 -5.17
C GLU A 130 -1.00 30.40 -4.38
N SER A 131 -0.13 30.11 -3.40
CA SER A 131 0.56 31.08 -2.59
C SER A 131 1.82 31.59 -3.28
N ASP A 132 2.08 32.88 -3.18
CA ASP A 132 3.36 33.48 -3.56
C ASP A 132 4.43 33.31 -2.45
N ASP A 133 4.06 32.86 -1.26
CA ASP A 133 4.95 32.64 -0.12
C ASP A 133 5.22 31.13 0.08
N PRO A 134 6.42 30.64 -0.23
CA PRO A 134 6.76 29.23 -0.03
C PRO A 134 6.67 28.74 1.43
N ALA A 135 6.72 29.67 2.40
CA ALA A 135 6.60 29.34 3.81
C ALA A 135 5.14 29.15 4.27
N ARG A 136 4.19 29.58 3.44
CA ARG A 136 2.75 29.49 3.72
C ARG A 136 1.99 29.04 2.49
N PRO A 137 2.12 27.75 2.12
CA PRO A 137 1.48 27.24 0.93
C PRO A 137 -0.05 27.29 1.05
N ASP A 138 -0.73 27.78 0.02
CA ASP A 138 -2.19 27.68 -0.16
C ASP A 138 -2.48 26.51 -1.12
N LEU A 139 -2.60 25.31 -0.54
CA LEU A 139 -2.75 24.09 -1.31
C LEU A 139 -4.15 23.98 -1.91
N ARG A 140 -4.20 23.74 -3.21
CA ARG A 140 -5.41 23.40 -3.95
C ARG A 140 -5.29 21.99 -4.52
N PHE A 141 -6.41 21.31 -4.52
CA PHE A 141 -6.50 19.93 -5.01
C PHE A 141 -7.50 19.91 -6.17
N SER A 142 -7.10 19.29 -7.28
CA SER A 142 -8.00 19.06 -8.40
C SER A 142 -8.17 17.57 -8.62
N TYR A 143 -9.43 17.11 -8.65
CA TYR A 143 -9.79 15.72 -8.87
C TYR A 143 -10.90 15.66 -9.92
N LEU A 144 -10.64 15.00 -11.06
CA LEU A 144 -11.57 14.86 -12.17
C LEU A 144 -12.22 16.20 -12.61
N GLY A 145 -11.44 17.29 -12.61
CA GLY A 145 -11.90 18.62 -13.02
C GLY A 145 -12.59 19.43 -11.92
N HIS A 146 -12.80 18.87 -10.73
CA HIS A 146 -13.31 19.60 -9.58
C HIS A 146 -12.16 20.11 -8.71
N ALA A 147 -12.26 21.37 -8.28
CA ALA A 147 -11.28 21.98 -7.37
C ALA A 147 -11.74 21.87 -5.90
N TYR A 148 -10.83 21.55 -5.03
CA TYR A 148 -11.04 21.42 -3.58
C TYR A 148 -9.98 22.21 -2.82
N THR A 149 -10.33 22.67 -1.63
CA THR A 149 -9.44 23.35 -0.71
C THR A 149 -8.81 22.39 0.31
N ALA A 150 -7.87 22.88 1.11
CA ALA A 150 -7.30 22.12 2.22
C ALA A 150 -8.31 21.83 3.36
N ASP A 151 -9.46 22.51 3.38
CA ASP A 151 -10.55 22.20 4.31
C ASP A 151 -11.41 21.02 3.83
N ASP A 152 -11.42 20.77 2.51
CA ASP A 152 -12.20 19.71 1.89
C ASP A 152 -11.42 18.40 1.74
N VAL A 153 -10.09 18.48 1.69
CA VAL A 153 -9.24 17.31 1.44
C VAL A 153 -8.13 17.24 2.48
N VAL A 154 -8.06 16.12 3.21
CA VAL A 154 -6.91 15.78 4.04
C VAL A 154 -5.86 15.14 3.14
N HIS A 155 -4.69 15.75 3.04
CA HIS A 155 -3.57 15.24 2.28
C HIS A 155 -2.53 14.65 3.21
N SER A 156 -2.46 13.34 3.30
CA SER A 156 -1.46 12.59 4.05
C SER A 156 -0.27 12.24 3.18
N LYS A 157 0.94 12.39 3.72
CA LYS A 157 2.21 12.20 3.01
C LYS A 157 3.08 11.20 3.77
N PHE A 158 3.50 10.12 3.12
CA PHE A 158 4.38 9.14 3.77
C PHE A 158 5.73 9.74 4.17
N LEU A 159 6.47 10.28 3.19
CA LEU A 159 7.70 11.01 3.45
C LEU A 159 7.54 12.45 2.95
N ASN A 160 7.53 13.40 3.88
CA ASN A 160 7.44 14.81 3.53
C ASN A 160 8.82 15.35 3.17
N VAL A 161 8.99 15.80 1.94
CA VAL A 161 10.24 16.39 1.43
C VAL A 161 10.03 17.90 1.30
N PRO A 162 10.82 18.74 1.98
CA PRO A 162 10.70 20.19 1.87
C PRO A 162 10.76 20.66 0.42
N GLY A 163 9.87 21.57 0.04
CA GLY A 163 9.75 22.10 -1.32
C GLY A 163 8.99 21.20 -2.30
N ARG A 164 8.53 20.04 -1.89
CA ARG A 164 7.63 19.19 -2.70
C ARG A 164 6.19 19.29 -2.21
N LEU A 165 5.26 19.49 -3.12
CA LEU A 165 3.83 19.51 -2.80
C LEU A 165 3.31 18.12 -2.45
N ARG A 166 3.83 17.08 -3.10
CA ARG A 166 3.48 15.67 -2.87
C ARG A 166 4.55 14.97 -2.04
N GLY A 167 4.11 14.04 -1.19
CA GLY A 167 4.97 13.13 -0.47
C GLY A 167 5.63 12.09 -1.37
N LEU A 168 6.65 11.45 -0.87
CA LEU A 168 7.38 10.38 -1.56
C LEU A 168 7.11 9.06 -0.86
N GLY A 169 6.59 8.08 -1.61
CA GLY A 169 6.34 6.73 -1.11
C GLY A 169 7.50 5.78 -1.37
N PRO A 170 7.59 4.67 -0.63
CA PRO A 170 8.68 3.70 -0.81
C PRO A 170 8.74 3.17 -2.25
N ILE A 171 7.61 2.74 -2.79
CA ILE A 171 7.55 2.17 -4.14
C ILE A 171 7.82 3.24 -5.22
N SER A 172 7.32 4.45 -5.03
CA SER A 172 7.59 5.54 -5.97
C SER A 172 9.06 6.00 -5.92
N ALA A 173 9.72 5.90 -4.76
CA ALA A 173 11.14 6.20 -4.60
C ALA A 173 12.06 5.19 -5.31
N ALA A 174 11.69 3.91 -5.27
CA ALA A 174 12.45 2.82 -5.90
C ALA A 174 11.91 2.44 -7.28
N ARG A 175 11.22 3.36 -7.97
CA ARG A 175 10.52 3.09 -9.23
C ARG A 175 11.42 2.49 -10.29
N GLU A 176 12.60 3.06 -10.50
CA GLU A 176 13.56 2.61 -11.52
C GLU A 176 14.06 1.18 -11.23
N GLU A 177 14.30 0.85 -9.97
CA GLU A 177 14.73 -0.49 -9.55
C GLU A 177 13.62 -1.53 -9.75
N ILE A 178 12.38 -1.16 -9.43
CA ILE A 178 11.19 -2.02 -9.61
C ILE A 178 10.92 -2.25 -11.10
N ASP A 179 11.00 -1.21 -11.92
CA ASP A 179 10.82 -1.30 -13.37
C ASP A 179 11.90 -2.20 -14.00
N ALA A 180 13.16 -2.09 -13.54
CA ALA A 180 14.25 -2.98 -13.96
C ALA A 180 13.98 -4.45 -13.58
N ALA A 181 13.48 -4.70 -12.36
CA ALA A 181 13.11 -6.06 -11.92
C ALA A 181 11.96 -6.64 -12.75
N GLN A 182 10.98 -5.83 -13.13
CA GLN A 182 9.88 -6.26 -14.01
C GLN A 182 10.39 -6.60 -15.41
N LEU A 183 11.25 -5.75 -15.99
CA LEU A 183 11.85 -6.00 -17.30
C LEU A 183 12.68 -7.29 -17.30
N ALA A 184 13.45 -7.54 -16.24
CA ALA A 184 14.22 -8.79 -16.08
C ALA A 184 13.31 -10.03 -16.00
N ARG A 185 12.22 -9.95 -15.25
CA ARG A 185 11.20 -11.00 -15.15
C ARG A 185 10.56 -11.27 -16.52
N ASP A 186 10.14 -10.22 -17.22
CA ASP A 186 9.46 -10.33 -18.51
C ASP A 186 10.42 -10.85 -19.60
N TYR A 187 11.69 -10.45 -19.54
CA TYR A 187 12.73 -11.00 -20.40
C TYR A 187 12.90 -12.50 -20.16
N LYS A 188 13.02 -12.91 -18.89
CA LYS A 188 13.10 -14.34 -18.51
C LYS A 188 11.87 -15.13 -18.98
N ALA A 189 10.67 -14.57 -18.81
CA ALA A 189 9.44 -15.22 -19.27
C ALA A 189 9.44 -15.43 -20.79
N ARG A 190 9.83 -14.41 -21.57
CA ARG A 190 9.93 -14.49 -23.04
C ARG A 190 11.00 -15.50 -23.46
N PHE A 191 12.13 -15.53 -22.78
CA PHE A 191 13.18 -16.49 -23.07
C PHE A 191 12.69 -17.93 -22.98
N PHE A 192 11.86 -18.26 -22.00
CA PHE A 192 11.29 -19.61 -21.85
C PHE A 192 10.07 -19.88 -22.74
N THR A 193 9.27 -18.85 -23.06
CA THR A 193 8.04 -19.01 -23.89
C THR A 193 8.37 -19.08 -25.37
N ASP A 194 9.28 -18.22 -25.83
CA ASP A 194 9.59 -18.12 -27.27
C ASP A 194 10.65 -19.13 -27.70
N GLY A 195 11.10 -19.99 -26.77
CA GLY A 195 12.19 -20.95 -26.98
C GLY A 195 13.54 -20.22 -27.11
N SER A 196 14.54 -20.71 -26.41
CA SER A 196 15.91 -20.15 -26.39
C SER A 196 16.58 -20.04 -27.77
N ASN A 197 15.93 -20.48 -28.83
CA ASN A 197 16.49 -20.63 -30.17
C ASN A 197 16.11 -19.50 -31.15
N LEU A 198 15.41 -18.44 -30.75
CA LEU A 198 14.92 -17.45 -31.72
C LEU A 198 15.79 -16.19 -31.86
N ASN A 199 16.76 -16.02 -31.00
CA ASN A 199 17.73 -14.92 -31.12
C ASN A 199 18.99 -15.38 -31.87
N GLY A 200 18.87 -15.49 -33.17
CA GLY A 200 19.98 -15.79 -34.04
C GLY A 200 19.79 -15.12 -35.38
N TYR A 201 20.81 -15.14 -36.20
CA TYR A 201 20.70 -14.72 -37.60
C TYR A 201 20.98 -15.89 -38.52
N LEU A 202 20.27 -15.90 -39.63
CA LEU A 202 20.56 -16.82 -40.73
C LEU A 202 21.69 -16.26 -41.56
N ARG A 203 22.84 -16.93 -41.57
CA ARG A 203 24.00 -16.59 -42.38
C ARG A 203 23.95 -17.37 -43.67
N THR A 204 24.20 -16.75 -44.78
CA THR A 204 24.37 -17.39 -46.07
C THR A 204 25.69 -17.04 -46.68
N THR A 205 26.28 -17.96 -47.41
CA THR A 205 27.51 -17.75 -48.23
C THR A 205 27.20 -17.24 -49.65
N GLU A 206 25.91 -17.23 -50.02
CA GLU A 206 25.45 -16.82 -51.35
C GLU A 206 24.86 -15.38 -51.29
N ASN A 207 24.94 -14.67 -52.42
CA ASN A 207 24.27 -13.37 -52.55
C ASN A 207 22.77 -13.58 -52.65
N VAL A 208 22.04 -13.10 -51.65
CA VAL A 208 20.56 -13.19 -51.61
C VAL A 208 19.94 -11.82 -51.85
N THR A 209 18.84 -11.80 -52.61
CA THR A 209 18.02 -10.62 -52.77
C THR A 209 17.18 -10.38 -51.50
N LYS A 210 16.66 -9.16 -51.33
CA LYS A 210 15.78 -8.85 -50.19
C LYS A 210 14.53 -9.76 -50.14
N GLU A 211 13.97 -10.08 -51.28
CA GLU A 211 12.82 -10.97 -51.44
C GLU A 211 13.13 -12.36 -50.96
N THR A 212 14.25 -12.92 -51.38
CA THR A 212 14.69 -14.28 -50.97
C THR A 212 15.00 -14.33 -49.48
N ALA A 213 15.60 -13.30 -48.92
CA ALA A 213 15.87 -13.16 -47.49
C ALA A 213 14.57 -13.08 -46.68
N GLN A 214 13.55 -12.39 -47.20
CA GLN A 214 12.25 -12.31 -46.54
C GLN A 214 11.51 -13.67 -46.57
N ILE A 215 11.53 -14.35 -47.69
CA ILE A 215 10.93 -15.70 -47.82
C ILE A 215 11.59 -16.69 -46.82
N ALA A 216 12.92 -16.68 -46.73
CA ALA A 216 13.64 -17.53 -45.79
C ALA A 216 13.29 -17.19 -44.33
N LYS A 217 13.15 -15.88 -44.00
CA LYS A 217 12.74 -15.42 -42.69
C LYS A 217 11.31 -15.84 -42.34
N ASP A 218 10.39 -15.74 -43.30
CA ASP A 218 9.00 -16.10 -43.09
C ASP A 218 8.83 -17.60 -42.97
N ALA A 219 9.54 -18.40 -43.78
CA ALA A 219 9.62 -19.83 -43.64
C ALA A 219 10.22 -20.26 -42.30
N TRP A 220 11.24 -19.54 -41.82
CA TRP A 220 11.83 -19.82 -40.50
C TRP A 220 10.85 -19.55 -39.35
N LYS A 221 9.97 -18.53 -39.49
CA LYS A 221 8.97 -18.17 -38.49
C LYS A 221 7.70 -19.01 -38.55
N SER A 222 7.29 -19.45 -39.74
CA SER A 222 6.01 -20.12 -39.96
C SER A 222 5.98 -21.61 -39.57
N ASP A 223 7.15 -22.28 -39.55
CA ASP A 223 7.26 -23.72 -39.25
C ASP A 223 7.76 -23.93 -37.80
N GLY A 224 6.83 -24.26 -36.91
CA GLY A 224 7.19 -25.00 -35.73
C GLY A 224 6.72 -24.42 -34.40
N THR A 225 6.19 -25.31 -33.60
CA THR A 225 6.03 -25.20 -32.17
C THR A 225 7.42 -25.10 -31.51
N ALA A 226 7.56 -24.38 -30.41
CA ALA A 226 8.81 -24.26 -29.65
C ALA A 226 9.41 -25.67 -29.40
N GLY A 227 10.62 -25.93 -29.89
CA GLY A 227 11.30 -27.23 -29.75
C GLY A 227 11.41 -28.07 -31.02
N ASP A 228 10.83 -27.66 -32.16
CA ASP A 228 10.94 -28.37 -33.41
C ASP A 228 12.33 -28.24 -34.05
N ILE A 229 12.81 -29.37 -34.58
CA ILE A 229 14.09 -29.47 -35.32
C ILE A 229 13.92 -28.84 -36.71
N LYS A 230 14.56 -27.70 -36.95
CA LYS A 230 14.54 -27.05 -38.27
C LYS A 230 15.67 -27.62 -39.14
N VAL A 231 15.30 -28.05 -40.34
CA VAL A 231 16.26 -28.52 -41.34
C VAL A 231 16.60 -27.32 -42.27
N VAL A 232 17.86 -26.94 -42.30
CA VAL A 232 18.37 -25.88 -43.18
C VAL A 232 19.17 -26.45 -44.32
N GLY A 233 19.02 -25.87 -45.53
CA GLY A 233 19.82 -26.23 -46.69
C GLY A 233 21.29 -25.89 -46.53
N LYS A 234 22.14 -26.49 -47.34
CA LYS A 234 23.61 -26.38 -47.27
C LYS A 234 24.16 -24.92 -47.38
N ALA A 235 23.34 -24.01 -47.89
CA ALA A 235 23.72 -22.61 -48.11
C ALA A 235 23.33 -21.70 -46.95
N LEU A 236 22.56 -22.20 -45.94
CA LEU A 236 22.08 -21.43 -44.80
C LEU A 236 22.65 -21.99 -43.49
N GLU A 237 23.29 -21.15 -42.72
CA GLU A 237 23.82 -21.47 -41.40
C GLU A 237 23.05 -20.64 -40.38
N TYR A 238 22.46 -21.31 -39.38
CA TYR A 238 21.88 -20.60 -38.24
C TYR A 238 22.99 -20.31 -37.23
N VAL A 239 23.22 -19.04 -36.95
CA VAL A 239 24.13 -18.63 -35.90
C VAL A 239 23.31 -18.11 -34.73
N PRO A 240 23.23 -18.88 -33.64
CA PRO A 240 22.52 -18.41 -32.45
C PRO A 240 23.27 -17.21 -31.85
N LEU A 241 22.52 -16.19 -31.45
CA LEU A 241 23.01 -15.16 -30.57
C LEU A 241 22.86 -15.70 -29.13
N ASP A 242 23.71 -16.69 -28.81
CA ASP A 242 23.67 -17.28 -27.49
C ASP A 242 24.04 -16.24 -26.43
N MET A 243 23.12 -16.03 -25.51
CA MET A 243 23.51 -15.46 -24.22
C MET A 243 24.43 -16.46 -23.54
N LYS A 244 25.65 -16.05 -23.26
CA LYS A 244 26.57 -16.87 -22.48
C LYS A 244 25.92 -17.19 -21.13
N PRO A 245 26.20 -18.36 -20.53
CA PRO A 245 25.73 -18.70 -19.17
C PRO A 245 26.03 -17.58 -18.13
N ALA A 246 27.11 -16.81 -18.36
CA ALA A 246 27.46 -15.64 -17.58
C ALA A 246 26.42 -14.49 -17.67
N ASP A 247 25.75 -14.34 -18.82
CA ASP A 247 24.72 -13.30 -18.99
C ASP A 247 23.40 -13.71 -18.30
N LEU A 248 23.12 -15.02 -18.25
CA LEU A 248 22.04 -15.58 -17.44
C LEU A 248 22.33 -15.44 -15.93
N GLN A 249 23.58 -15.61 -15.54
CA GLN A 249 24.02 -15.44 -14.14
C GLN A 249 23.98 -13.96 -13.72
N PHE A 250 24.22 -13.03 -14.64
CA PHE A 250 24.02 -11.59 -14.42
C PHE A 250 22.54 -11.26 -14.15
N LEU A 251 21.61 -11.85 -14.89
CA LEU A 251 20.17 -11.71 -14.65
C LEU A 251 19.72 -12.36 -13.33
N GLU A 252 20.45 -13.39 -12.86
CA GLU A 252 20.19 -14.00 -11.56
C GLU A 252 20.75 -13.17 -10.39
N THR A 253 21.85 -12.49 -10.57
CA THR A 253 22.42 -11.54 -9.57
C THR A 253 21.64 -10.24 -9.47
N GLN A 254 20.88 -9.88 -10.48
CA GLN A 254 19.87 -8.80 -10.42
C GLN A 254 18.53 -9.27 -9.83
N LYS A 255 18.53 -10.32 -9.00
CA LYS A 255 17.36 -10.62 -8.20
C LYS A 255 17.13 -9.40 -7.32
N PHE A 256 16.07 -8.65 -7.65
CA PHE A 256 15.48 -7.69 -6.71
C PHE A 256 15.08 -8.54 -5.52
N ASP A 257 16.03 -8.71 -4.62
CA ASP A 257 15.96 -9.68 -3.54
C ASP A 257 14.75 -9.32 -2.66
N THR A 258 14.03 -10.34 -2.22
CA THR A 258 12.95 -10.18 -1.25
C THR A 258 13.41 -9.33 -0.06
N THR A 259 14.68 -9.44 0.31
CA THR A 259 15.33 -8.65 1.36
C THR A 259 15.43 -7.16 1.02
N GLN A 260 15.66 -6.80 -0.24
CA GLN A 260 15.72 -5.39 -0.66
C GLN A 260 14.34 -4.75 -0.59
N ILE A 261 13.31 -5.44 -1.07
CA ILE A 261 11.92 -4.96 -0.95
C ILE A 261 11.49 -4.90 0.52
N ALA A 262 11.84 -5.90 1.33
CA ALA A 262 11.57 -5.89 2.76
C ALA A 262 12.21 -4.66 3.44
N ARG A 263 13.46 -4.36 3.10
CA ARG A 263 14.18 -3.17 3.59
C ARG A 263 13.53 -1.88 3.13
N LEU A 264 13.15 -1.78 1.86
CA LEU A 264 12.48 -0.61 1.29
C LEU A 264 11.16 -0.31 2.01
N LEU A 265 10.41 -1.35 2.35
CA LEU A 265 9.12 -1.25 3.04
C LEU A 265 9.24 -1.21 4.57
N GLY A 266 10.47 -1.36 5.11
CA GLY A 266 10.70 -1.41 6.55
C GLY A 266 10.13 -2.66 7.23
N ILE A 267 9.93 -3.75 6.49
CA ILE A 267 9.33 -4.98 7.02
C ILE A 267 10.44 -5.97 7.38
N PRO A 268 10.48 -6.53 8.60
CA PRO A 268 11.42 -7.58 8.95
C PRO A 268 11.36 -8.76 7.98
N ALA A 269 12.52 -9.26 7.55
CA ALA A 269 12.60 -10.34 6.56
C ALA A 269 11.85 -11.61 6.99
N SER A 270 11.81 -11.90 8.29
CA SER A 270 11.03 -13.00 8.88
C SER A 270 9.53 -12.87 8.62
N ILE A 271 8.97 -11.66 8.70
CA ILE A 271 7.55 -11.38 8.43
C ILE A 271 7.26 -11.47 6.93
N MET A 272 8.23 -11.11 6.09
CA MET A 272 8.14 -11.26 4.64
C MET A 272 8.29 -12.71 4.17
N LEU A 273 8.57 -13.65 5.07
CA LEU A 273 8.91 -15.05 4.75
C LEU A 273 10.12 -15.15 3.80
N ALA A 274 11.04 -14.18 3.91
CA ALA A 274 12.31 -14.22 3.20
C ALA A 274 13.26 -15.22 3.88
N ALA A 275 14.05 -15.93 3.09
CA ALA A 275 15.12 -16.77 3.62
C ALA A 275 16.17 -15.85 4.26
N VAL A 276 16.40 -16.03 5.54
CA VAL A 276 17.46 -15.32 6.30
C VAL A 276 18.56 -16.35 6.56
N ASP A 277 19.64 -16.26 5.81
CA ASP A 277 20.78 -17.11 6.00
C ASP A 277 21.38 -16.95 7.40
N GLY A 278 21.43 -18.03 8.19
CA GLY A 278 22.12 -18.08 9.46
C GLY A 278 21.36 -17.56 10.69
N SER A 279 20.06 -17.26 10.59
CA SER A 279 19.28 -16.82 11.75
C SER A 279 18.67 -18.00 12.51
N ASN A 280 19.15 -18.27 13.72
CA ASN A 280 18.40 -19.04 14.71
C ASN A 280 17.26 -18.14 15.23
N LEU A 281 16.05 -18.30 14.68
CA LEU A 281 14.88 -17.60 15.16
C LEU A 281 14.49 -18.16 16.53
N THR A 282 14.81 -17.43 17.59
CA THR A 282 14.28 -17.67 18.93
C THR A 282 13.01 -16.83 19.14
N TYR A 283 12.14 -17.24 20.05
CA TYR A 283 10.90 -16.51 20.34
C TYR A 283 11.15 -15.04 20.75
N SER A 284 12.21 -14.78 21.53
CA SER A 284 12.62 -13.42 21.91
C SER A 284 12.99 -12.54 20.72
N ASN A 285 13.61 -13.11 19.69
CA ASN A 285 14.00 -12.36 18.49
C ASN A 285 12.76 -12.01 17.62
N ILE A 286 11.72 -12.83 17.65
CA ILE A 286 10.48 -12.58 16.91
C ILE A 286 9.71 -11.42 17.56
N GLU A 287 9.60 -11.42 18.89
CA GLU A 287 8.94 -10.34 19.63
C GLU A 287 9.66 -9.00 19.43
N GLN A 288 11.00 -9.00 19.55
CA GLN A 288 11.80 -7.81 19.30
C GLN A 288 11.62 -7.28 17.87
N SER A 289 11.62 -8.16 16.88
CA SER A 289 11.39 -7.77 15.48
C SER A 289 10.00 -7.18 15.25
N TRP A 290 8.99 -7.65 16.00
CA TRP A 290 7.65 -7.08 15.93
C TRP A 290 7.59 -5.68 16.55
N ILE A 291 8.24 -5.45 17.67
CA ILE A 291 8.35 -4.13 18.30
C ILE A 291 9.04 -3.14 17.36
N GLU A 292 10.17 -3.53 16.79
CA GLU A 292 10.89 -2.70 15.80
C GLU A 292 10.03 -2.38 14.59
N PHE A 293 9.28 -3.35 14.08
CA PHE A 293 8.36 -3.15 12.96
C PHE A 293 7.23 -2.18 13.32
N ALA A 294 6.66 -2.30 14.52
CA ALA A 294 5.63 -1.42 15.02
C ALA A 294 6.14 0.02 15.16
N ASP A 295 7.28 0.22 15.85
CA ASP A 295 7.80 1.53 16.21
C ASP A 295 8.40 2.29 15.02
N TYR A 296 9.12 1.59 14.13
CA TYR A 296 9.85 2.26 13.04
C TYR A 296 9.14 2.23 11.70
N THR A 297 8.20 1.31 11.50
CA THR A 297 7.49 1.20 10.22
C THR A 297 6.02 1.51 10.33
N LEU A 298 5.28 0.75 11.15
CA LEU A 298 3.83 0.91 11.22
C LEU A 298 3.42 2.27 11.79
N ALA A 299 4.23 2.82 12.72
CA ALA A 299 3.97 4.14 13.31
C ALA A 299 3.89 5.26 12.27
N ALA A 300 4.67 5.19 11.19
CA ALA A 300 4.63 6.17 10.11
C ALA A 300 3.27 6.19 9.38
N TYR A 301 2.68 5.02 9.18
CA TYR A 301 1.37 4.90 8.53
C TYR A 301 0.23 5.23 9.50
N THR A 302 0.30 4.70 10.72
CA THR A 302 -0.77 4.90 11.72
C THR A 302 -0.88 6.36 12.13
N GLY A 303 0.23 7.08 12.24
CA GLY A 303 0.23 8.51 12.53
C GLY A 303 -0.54 9.33 11.48
N GLU A 304 -0.34 9.04 10.19
CA GLU A 304 -1.08 9.70 9.10
C GLU A 304 -2.58 9.34 9.13
N ILE A 305 -2.91 8.10 9.47
CA ILE A 305 -4.30 7.66 9.59
C ILE A 305 -4.98 8.32 10.81
N GLU A 306 -4.28 8.40 11.94
CA GLU A 306 -4.76 9.10 13.14
C GLU A 306 -5.06 10.57 12.84
N GLU A 307 -4.20 11.24 12.07
CA GLU A 307 -4.43 12.64 11.68
C GLU A 307 -5.68 12.79 10.81
N ILE A 308 -5.95 11.86 9.90
CA ILE A 308 -7.21 11.84 9.13
C ILE A 308 -8.40 11.77 10.09
N PHE A 309 -8.39 10.82 11.02
CA PHE A 309 -9.49 10.66 11.98
C PHE A 309 -9.61 11.88 12.90
N ASN A 310 -8.50 12.48 13.34
CA ASN A 310 -8.50 13.68 14.18
C ASN A 310 -9.19 14.86 13.48
N ARG A 311 -9.05 14.98 12.16
CA ARG A 311 -9.77 15.97 11.36
C ARG A 311 -11.28 15.72 11.27
N LEU A 312 -11.71 14.47 11.44
CA LEU A 312 -13.13 14.08 11.39
C LEU A 312 -13.82 14.19 12.75
N LEU A 313 -13.04 14.28 13.82
CA LEU A 313 -13.56 14.32 15.19
C LEU A 313 -13.84 15.76 15.67
N PRO A 314 -14.78 15.94 16.60
CA PRO A 314 -14.97 17.22 17.28
C PRO A 314 -13.70 17.66 18.01
N ARG A 315 -13.49 18.98 18.12
CA ARG A 315 -12.35 19.56 18.83
C ARG A 315 -12.19 18.99 20.24
N GLY A 316 -10.97 18.64 20.59
CA GLY A 316 -10.60 18.07 21.89
C GLY A 316 -10.79 16.55 22.00
N ARG A 317 -11.15 15.89 20.90
CA ARG A 317 -11.11 14.43 20.78
C ARG A 317 -10.04 14.03 19.78
N THR A 318 -9.38 12.90 20.05
CA THR A 318 -8.35 12.32 19.19
C THR A 318 -8.62 10.82 19.02
N ALA A 319 -8.32 10.31 17.85
CA ALA A 319 -8.30 8.88 17.57
C ALA A 319 -6.85 8.38 17.64
N LYS A 320 -6.65 7.23 18.27
CA LYS A 320 -5.35 6.58 18.36
C LYS A 320 -5.48 5.09 18.13
N PHE A 321 -4.45 4.51 17.50
CA PHE A 321 -4.35 3.05 17.44
C PHE A 321 -3.94 2.50 18.80
N ASP A 322 -4.64 1.46 19.23
CA ASP A 322 -4.33 0.73 20.47
C ASP A 322 -3.31 -0.37 20.17
N TRP A 323 -2.04 -0.04 20.40
CA TRP A 323 -0.92 -0.95 20.23
C TRP A 323 -0.86 -2.02 21.34
N ASP A 324 -1.29 -1.67 22.55
CA ASP A 324 -1.25 -2.56 23.72
C ASP A 324 -2.14 -3.79 23.50
N SER A 325 -3.28 -3.61 22.87
CA SER A 325 -4.20 -4.72 22.58
C SER A 325 -3.70 -5.63 21.46
N SER A 326 -2.82 -5.16 20.58
CA SER A 326 -2.25 -5.93 19.47
C SER A 326 -1.04 -6.76 19.90
N GLN A 327 -0.28 -6.26 20.86
CA GLN A 327 0.81 -7.00 21.49
C GLN A 327 0.21 -7.97 22.51
N ARG A 328 -0.44 -9.03 22.01
CA ARG A 328 -0.84 -10.14 22.89
C ARG A 328 0.42 -10.84 23.37
N ALA A 329 1.11 -10.22 24.34
CA ALA A 329 2.08 -10.90 25.15
C ALA A 329 1.48 -12.26 25.61
N ASN A 330 2.30 -13.27 25.76
CA ASN A 330 1.88 -14.54 26.32
C ASN A 330 0.95 -14.26 27.52
N MET A 331 -0.19 -14.93 27.59
CA MET A 331 -1.20 -14.68 28.63
C MET A 331 -0.59 -14.64 30.03
N SER A 332 0.44 -15.46 30.28
CA SER A 332 1.22 -15.49 31.52
C SER A 332 1.92 -14.16 31.81
N ASP A 333 2.60 -13.60 30.82
CA ASP A 333 3.39 -12.38 30.98
C ASP A 333 2.48 -11.17 31.18
N ARG A 334 1.36 -11.14 30.46
CA ARG A 334 0.34 -10.11 30.59
C ARG A 334 -0.30 -10.10 31.97
N TYR A 335 -0.67 -11.28 32.51
CA TYR A 335 -1.24 -11.39 33.85
C TYR A 335 -0.21 -11.07 34.93
N THR A 336 1.05 -11.38 34.72
CA THR A 336 2.14 -10.98 35.62
C THR A 336 2.31 -9.46 35.63
N ALA A 337 2.28 -8.83 34.46
CA ALA A 337 2.33 -7.37 34.35
C ALA A 337 1.10 -6.71 35.03
N TYR A 338 -0.11 -7.23 34.84
CA TYR A 338 -1.32 -6.75 35.53
C TYR A 338 -1.22 -6.89 37.05
N LYS A 339 -0.73 -8.03 37.53
CA LYS A 339 -0.51 -8.24 38.97
C LYS A 339 0.44 -7.18 39.52
N THR A 340 1.56 -6.96 38.87
CA THR A 340 2.55 -5.93 39.28
C THR A 340 1.93 -4.53 39.23
N ALA A 341 1.12 -4.23 38.22
CA ALA A 341 0.48 -2.94 38.05
C ALA A 341 -0.56 -2.65 39.17
N ILE A 342 -1.34 -3.68 39.57
CA ILE A 342 -2.29 -3.58 40.67
C ILE A 342 -1.55 -3.45 42.00
N GLU A 343 -0.50 -4.23 42.24
CA GLU A 343 0.32 -4.16 43.46
C GLU A 343 1.01 -2.80 43.61
N ALA A 344 1.45 -2.19 42.50
CA ALA A 344 2.04 -0.85 42.47
C ALA A 344 0.99 0.28 42.58
N GLY A 345 -0.30 -0.02 42.52
CA GLY A 345 -1.40 0.93 42.77
C GLY A 345 -1.74 1.87 41.61
N PHE A 346 -1.22 1.66 40.40
CA PHE A 346 -1.54 2.47 39.24
C PHE A 346 -2.61 1.90 38.30
N LEU A 347 -2.99 0.62 38.48
CA LEU A 347 -4.18 0.02 37.89
C LEU A 347 -5.10 -0.56 38.97
N THR A 348 -6.40 -0.45 38.75
CA THR A 348 -7.39 -1.16 39.57
C THR A 348 -7.78 -2.49 38.92
N VAL A 349 -8.34 -3.41 39.71
CA VAL A 349 -8.86 -4.68 39.20
C VAL A 349 -9.91 -4.42 38.11
N ASP A 350 -10.77 -3.40 38.28
CA ASP A 350 -11.79 -3.02 37.30
C ASP A 350 -11.20 -2.47 36.00
N ASP A 351 -10.07 -1.76 36.06
CA ASP A 351 -9.35 -1.31 34.85
C ASP A 351 -8.83 -2.50 34.06
N VAL A 352 -8.26 -3.49 34.74
CA VAL A 352 -7.77 -4.73 34.12
C VAL A 352 -8.93 -5.54 33.54
N ARG A 353 -10.04 -5.68 34.28
CA ARG A 353 -11.25 -6.37 33.78
C ARG A 353 -11.79 -5.71 32.53
N ARG A 354 -11.82 -4.37 32.49
CA ARG A 354 -12.24 -3.59 31.32
C ARG A 354 -11.31 -3.82 30.11
N LYS A 355 -9.99 -3.85 30.35
CA LYS A 355 -9.00 -4.18 29.30
C LYS A 355 -9.15 -5.59 28.74
N GLU A 356 -9.59 -6.54 29.56
CA GLU A 356 -9.85 -7.93 29.14
C GLU A 356 -11.29 -8.15 28.62
N GLY A 357 -12.09 -7.08 28.49
CA GLY A 357 -13.49 -7.18 28.04
C GLY A 357 -14.43 -7.85 29.05
N LEU A 358 -14.03 -7.91 30.32
CA LEU A 358 -14.84 -8.48 31.40
C LEU A 358 -15.68 -7.38 32.07
N PRO A 359 -16.88 -7.68 32.55
CA PRO A 359 -17.70 -6.73 33.30
C PRO A 359 -16.99 -6.30 34.59
N ALA A 360 -17.20 -5.07 35.03
CA ALA A 360 -16.69 -4.60 36.32
C ALA A 360 -17.17 -5.49 37.47
N LEU A 361 -16.36 -5.60 38.52
CA LEU A 361 -16.82 -6.22 39.75
C LEU A 361 -17.97 -5.34 40.28
N GLY A 362 -19.17 -5.88 40.33
CA GLY A 362 -20.30 -5.17 40.98
C GLY A 362 -19.86 -4.74 42.36
N LYS A 363 -20.18 -3.50 42.74
CA LYS A 363 -20.13 -3.13 44.18
C LYS A 363 -21.00 -4.17 44.90
N GLU A 364 -20.38 -5.01 45.75
CA GLU A 364 -21.12 -5.73 46.73
C GLU A 364 -21.92 -4.67 47.50
N GLU A 365 -23.24 -4.65 47.32
CA GLU A 365 -24.12 -3.94 48.21
C GLU A 365 -23.91 -4.60 49.57
N ASP A 366 -23.28 -3.84 50.49
CA ASP A 366 -23.18 -4.16 51.90
C ASP A 366 -24.61 -4.43 52.40
N GLN A 367 -24.91 -5.69 52.64
CA GLN A 367 -26.07 -6.11 53.43
C GLN A 367 -25.69 -6.20 54.89
#